data_e48eaaaaedbb8a8c4af3940f0e348427
#
_entry.id   e48eaaaaedbb8a8c4af3940f0e348427
#
_cell.length_a   1.000
_cell.length_b   1.000
_cell.length_c   1.000
_cell.angle_alpha   90.00
_cell.angle_beta   90.00
_cell.angle_gamma   90.00
#
_symmetry.space_group_name_H-M   'P 1'
#
loop_
_entity.id
_entity.type
_entity.pdbx_description
1 polymer ?
#
loop_
_entity_poly.entity_id
_entity_poly.type
_entity_poly.pdbx_seq_one_letter_code
_entity_poly.pdbx_strand_id
1 'polypeptide(L)'
;DIRCRIEGLASYYAAKNASPEGLARLRHIMDLQEFYFEKRDAEHLREMDDQFHDVICDMSGHAVISDTLVPLHRKTRRYRKASIADASRTAQVVKEHRAIFDAIAAGDADRAAALTTEHTIHAKKSMIERMNNHG
;
A
#
# COMPACT_ATOMS: atom_id res chain seq x y z
N ASP A 1 -1.81 14.07 4.00
CA ASP A 1 -3.02 14.65 3.38
C ASP A 1 -3.06 14.45 1.88
N ILE A 2 -1.96 14.73 1.19
CA ILE A 2 -1.89 14.54 -0.27
C ILE A 2 -2.13 13.07 -0.63
N ARG A 3 -1.48 12.14 0.07
CA ARG A 3 -1.66 10.71 -0.17
C ARG A 3 -3.11 10.27 0.05
N CYS A 4 -3.77 10.77 1.09
CA CYS A 4 -5.18 10.44 1.34
C CYS A 4 -6.10 10.87 0.20
N ARG A 5 -5.71 11.89 -0.55
CA ARG A 5 -6.51 12.43 -1.66
C ARG A 5 -6.27 11.72 -2.98
N ILE A 6 -5.07 11.18 -3.21
CA ILE A 6 -4.69 10.70 -4.54
C ILE A 6 -4.27 9.22 -4.61
N GLU A 7 -3.96 8.55 -3.49
CA GLU A 7 -3.57 7.13 -3.52
C GLU A 7 -4.67 6.25 -4.14
N GLY A 8 -5.94 6.57 -3.87
CA GLY A 8 -7.05 5.83 -4.44
C GLY A 8 -7.10 5.87 -5.97
N LEU A 9 -6.61 6.94 -6.59
CA LEU A 9 -6.55 7.02 -8.04
C LEU A 9 -5.58 5.99 -8.63
N ALA A 10 -4.46 5.74 -7.97
CA ALA A 10 -3.50 4.73 -8.42
C ALA A 10 -4.16 3.34 -8.44
N SER A 11 -4.85 2.98 -7.39
CA SER A 11 -5.55 1.68 -7.30
C SER A 11 -6.71 1.58 -8.27
N TYR A 12 -7.45 2.67 -8.47
CA TYR A 12 -8.54 2.73 -9.44
C TYR A 12 -8.04 2.38 -10.84
N TYR A 13 -7.00 3.08 -11.28
CA TYR A 13 -6.46 2.85 -12.62
C TYR A 13 -5.67 1.55 -12.72
N ALA A 14 -5.04 1.09 -11.63
CA ALA A 14 -4.43 -0.23 -11.60
C ALA A 14 -5.47 -1.32 -11.87
N ALA A 15 -6.65 -1.21 -11.25
CA ALA A 15 -7.75 -2.17 -11.50
C ALA A 15 -8.25 -2.11 -12.93
N LYS A 16 -8.35 -0.91 -13.52
CA LYS A 16 -8.81 -0.74 -14.90
C LYS A 16 -7.79 -1.18 -15.94
N ASN A 17 -6.51 -0.97 -15.67
CA ASN A 17 -5.43 -1.15 -16.65
C ASN A 17 -4.54 -2.37 -16.36
N ALA A 18 -4.95 -3.23 -15.43
CA ALA A 18 -4.15 -4.37 -15.00
C ALA A 18 -3.82 -5.30 -16.17
N SER A 19 -2.52 -5.54 -16.37
CA SER A 19 -2.05 -6.59 -17.27
C SER A 19 -1.88 -7.90 -16.51
N PRO A 20 -1.88 -9.07 -17.19
CA PRO A 20 -1.58 -10.34 -16.53
C PRO A 20 -0.23 -10.33 -15.81
N GLU A 21 0.78 -9.68 -16.39
CA GLU A 21 2.12 -9.56 -15.81
C GLU A 21 2.10 -8.69 -14.54
N GLY A 22 1.41 -7.56 -14.59
CA GLY A 22 1.26 -6.67 -13.44
C GLY A 22 0.54 -7.35 -12.29
N LEU A 23 -0.54 -8.06 -12.57
CA LEU A 23 -1.28 -8.83 -11.55
C LEU A 23 -0.44 -9.92 -10.95
N ALA A 24 0.33 -10.67 -11.76
CA ALA A 24 1.21 -11.73 -11.26
C ALA A 24 2.29 -11.14 -10.34
N ARG A 25 2.85 -10.00 -10.71
CA ARG A 25 3.86 -9.30 -9.90
C ARG A 25 3.27 -8.84 -8.57
N LEU A 26 2.09 -8.22 -8.59
CA LEU A 26 1.43 -7.74 -7.38
C LEU A 26 1.02 -8.90 -6.47
N ARG A 27 0.53 -10.00 -7.05
CA ARG A 27 0.19 -11.22 -6.30
C ARG A 27 1.42 -11.77 -5.58
N HIS A 28 2.55 -11.85 -6.27
CA HIS A 28 3.79 -12.34 -5.67
C HIS A 28 4.22 -11.49 -4.47
N ILE A 29 4.15 -10.15 -4.62
CA ILE A 29 4.48 -9.22 -3.53
C ILE A 29 3.51 -9.41 -2.37
N MET A 30 2.21 -9.58 -2.64
CA MET A 30 1.22 -9.78 -1.59
C MET A 30 1.46 -11.09 -0.83
N ASP A 31 1.74 -12.17 -1.56
CA ASP A 31 2.04 -13.47 -0.95
C ASP A 31 3.29 -13.38 -0.07
N LEU A 32 4.32 -12.66 -0.51
CA LEU A 32 5.53 -12.43 0.28
C LEU A 32 5.25 -11.59 1.52
N GLN A 33 4.35 -10.60 1.45
CA GLN A 33 3.95 -9.85 2.66
C GLN A 33 3.38 -10.78 3.71
N GLU A 34 2.47 -11.66 3.32
CA GLU A 34 1.87 -12.63 4.25
C GLU A 34 2.90 -13.61 4.80
N PHE A 35 3.81 -14.07 3.94
CA PHE A 35 4.90 -14.96 4.35
C PHE A 35 5.81 -14.30 5.38
N TYR A 36 6.31 -13.09 5.10
CA TYR A 36 7.21 -12.39 6.01
C TYR A 36 6.50 -11.96 7.31
N PHE A 37 5.21 -11.65 7.23
CA PHE A 37 4.42 -11.37 8.43
C PHE A 37 4.38 -12.60 9.36
N GLU A 38 4.11 -13.79 8.81
CA GLU A 38 4.10 -15.04 9.59
C GLU A 38 5.47 -15.36 10.18
N LYS A 39 6.54 -15.05 9.46
CA LYS A 39 7.92 -15.27 9.91
C LYS A 39 8.41 -14.18 10.87
N ARG A 40 7.63 -13.14 11.10
CA ARG A 40 8.00 -11.98 11.93
C ARG A 40 9.28 -11.30 11.42
N ASP A 41 9.46 -11.30 10.10
CA ASP A 41 10.60 -10.69 9.42
C ASP A 41 10.23 -9.26 9.03
N ALA A 42 10.39 -8.33 9.96
CA ALA A 42 9.98 -6.93 9.79
C ALA A 42 10.74 -6.22 8.67
N GLU A 43 12.02 -6.54 8.48
CA GLU A 43 12.84 -5.91 7.45
C GLU A 43 12.35 -6.23 6.04
N HIS A 44 12.14 -7.52 5.74
CA HIS A 44 11.64 -7.94 4.44
C HIS A 44 10.18 -7.55 4.23
N LEU A 45 9.38 -7.59 5.29
CA LEU A 45 7.99 -7.12 5.21
C LEU A 45 7.91 -5.66 4.79
N ARG A 46 8.80 -4.83 5.33
CA ARG A 46 8.87 -3.41 4.98
C ARG A 46 9.25 -3.19 3.52
N GLU A 47 10.18 -4.00 3.00
CA GLU A 47 10.54 -3.95 1.57
C GLU A 47 9.34 -4.30 0.68
N MET A 48 8.58 -5.31 1.06
CA MET A 48 7.39 -5.72 0.31
C MET A 48 6.28 -4.67 0.40
N ASP A 49 6.12 -4.00 1.53
CA ASP A 49 5.20 -2.89 1.70
C ASP A 49 5.53 -1.74 0.71
N ASP A 50 6.80 -1.37 0.64
CA ASP A 50 7.25 -0.34 -0.29
C ASP A 50 6.99 -0.75 -1.75
N GLN A 51 7.32 -1.98 -2.12
CA GLN A 51 7.12 -2.49 -3.47
C GLN A 51 5.64 -2.59 -3.83
N PHE A 52 4.78 -2.94 -2.88
CA PHE A 52 3.34 -3.03 -3.10
C PHE A 52 2.77 -1.71 -3.61
N HIS A 53 3.10 -0.61 -2.95
CA HIS A 53 2.62 0.71 -3.34
C HIS A 53 3.20 1.16 -4.68
N ASP A 54 4.48 0.90 -4.92
CA ASP A 54 5.15 1.30 -6.16
C ASP A 54 4.61 0.52 -7.37
N VAL A 55 4.35 -0.77 -7.20
CA VAL A 55 3.79 -1.60 -8.29
C VAL A 55 2.39 -1.16 -8.65
N ILE A 56 1.56 -0.80 -7.68
CA ILE A 56 0.21 -0.28 -7.95
C ILE A 56 0.30 1.01 -8.77
N CYS A 57 1.22 1.92 -8.44
CA CYS A 57 1.44 3.13 -9.22
C CYS A 57 1.85 2.80 -10.66
N ASP A 58 2.75 1.85 -10.84
CA ASP A 58 3.19 1.39 -12.15
C ASP A 58 2.04 0.79 -12.95
N MET A 59 1.25 -0.06 -12.33
CA MET A 59 0.08 -0.71 -12.96
C MET A 59 -1.01 0.28 -13.35
N SER A 60 -1.05 1.47 -12.76
CA SER A 60 -2.05 2.49 -13.09
C SER A 60 -1.96 2.93 -14.56
N GLY A 61 -0.79 2.84 -15.17
CA GLY A 61 -0.55 3.27 -16.54
C GLY A 61 -0.54 4.78 -16.73
N HIS A 62 -0.51 5.56 -15.67
CA HIS A 62 -0.52 7.02 -15.70
C HIS A 62 0.76 7.59 -15.07
N ALA A 63 1.65 8.12 -15.90
CA ALA A 63 2.94 8.66 -15.45
C ALA A 63 2.76 9.77 -14.40
N VAL A 64 1.74 10.62 -14.55
CA VAL A 64 1.48 11.70 -13.58
C VAL A 64 1.23 11.16 -12.19
N ILE A 65 0.51 10.05 -12.06
CA ILE A 65 0.25 9.40 -10.77
C ILE A 65 1.55 8.88 -10.17
N SER A 66 2.33 8.13 -10.96
CA SER A 66 3.62 7.59 -10.51
C SER A 66 4.59 8.69 -10.12
N ASP A 67 4.72 9.72 -10.97
CA ASP A 67 5.63 10.83 -10.73
C ASP A 67 5.27 11.65 -9.49
N THR A 68 4.00 11.65 -9.11
CA THR A 68 3.52 12.34 -7.90
C THR A 68 3.67 11.48 -6.66
N LEU A 69 3.25 10.20 -6.72
CA LEU A 69 3.16 9.34 -5.55
C LEU A 69 4.47 8.69 -5.16
N VAL A 70 5.29 8.25 -6.11
CA VAL A 70 6.54 7.54 -5.79
C VAL A 70 7.48 8.40 -4.93
N PRO A 71 7.72 9.69 -5.24
CA PRO A 71 8.50 10.55 -4.36
C PRO A 71 7.88 10.74 -2.98
N LEU A 72 6.54 10.81 -2.88
CA LEU A 72 5.86 10.89 -1.58
C LEU A 72 6.04 9.60 -0.77
N HIS A 73 6.00 8.45 -1.41
CA HIS A 73 6.25 7.17 -0.76
C HIS A 73 7.65 7.14 -0.14
N ARG A 74 8.66 7.66 -0.84
CA ARG A 74 10.03 7.75 -0.32
C ARG A 74 10.10 8.63 0.92
N LYS A 75 9.43 9.80 0.88
CA LYS A 75 9.42 10.74 2.01
C LYS A 75 8.73 10.17 3.24
N THR A 76 7.70 9.34 3.06
CA THR A 76 6.96 8.76 4.18
C THR A 76 7.47 7.39 4.61
N ARG A 77 8.50 6.86 3.95
CA ARG A 77 9.03 5.52 4.22
C ARG A 77 9.40 5.31 5.68
N ARG A 78 10.03 6.30 6.33
CA ARG A 78 10.41 6.21 7.73
C ARG A 78 9.20 6.05 8.66
N TYR A 79 8.06 6.64 8.30
CA TYR A 79 6.83 6.52 9.09
C TYR A 79 6.20 5.13 8.91
N ARG A 80 6.25 4.58 7.70
CA ARG A 80 5.83 3.19 7.45
C ARG A 80 6.69 2.20 8.22
N LYS A 81 7.99 2.45 8.28
CA LYS A 81 8.93 1.65 9.08
C LYS A 81 8.50 1.59 10.53
N ALA A 82 8.18 2.73 11.13
CA ALA A 82 7.70 2.80 12.51
C ALA A 82 6.36 2.06 12.69
N SER A 83 5.44 2.16 11.70
CA SER A 83 4.17 1.45 11.74
C SER A 83 4.33 -0.07 11.72
N ILE A 84 5.25 -0.58 10.91
CA ILE A 84 5.52 -2.01 10.80
C ILE A 84 6.14 -2.56 12.09
N ALA A 85 6.82 -1.73 12.88
CA ALA A 85 7.35 -2.14 14.18
C ALA A 85 6.26 -2.43 15.22
N ASP A 86 5.03 -1.94 15.03
CA ASP A 86 3.88 -2.22 15.88
C ASP A 86 3.11 -3.43 15.33
N ALA A 87 3.15 -4.55 16.06
CA ALA A 87 2.59 -5.83 15.60
C ALA A 87 1.08 -5.76 15.30
N SER A 88 0.30 -5.02 16.09
CA SER A 88 -1.14 -4.91 15.85
C SER A 88 -1.45 -4.12 14.58
N ARG A 89 -0.73 -3.03 14.34
CA ARG A 89 -0.87 -2.25 13.12
C ARG A 89 -0.38 -3.03 11.90
N THR A 90 0.69 -3.79 12.05
CA THR A 90 1.24 -4.63 10.97
C THR A 90 0.21 -5.66 10.48
N ALA A 91 -0.45 -6.36 11.40
CA ALA A 91 -1.50 -7.32 11.05
C ALA A 91 -2.62 -6.64 10.25
N GLN A 92 -3.03 -5.45 10.68
CA GLN A 92 -4.08 -4.67 10.01
C GLN A 92 -3.64 -4.24 8.61
N VAL A 93 -2.40 -3.78 8.45
CA VAL A 93 -1.85 -3.36 7.15
C VAL A 93 -1.86 -4.52 6.16
N VAL A 94 -1.42 -5.71 6.58
CA VAL A 94 -1.39 -6.88 5.70
C VAL A 94 -2.80 -7.24 5.23
N LYS A 95 -3.78 -7.19 6.12
CA LYS A 95 -5.19 -7.44 5.76
C LYS A 95 -5.73 -6.39 4.79
N GLU A 96 -5.41 -5.13 5.03
CA GLU A 96 -5.83 -4.03 4.16
C GLU A 96 -5.23 -4.19 2.76
N HIS A 97 -3.96 -4.54 2.68
CA HIS A 97 -3.29 -4.79 1.40
C HIS A 97 -3.89 -5.97 0.64
N ARG A 98 -4.23 -7.05 1.33
CA ARG A 98 -4.88 -8.21 0.68
C ARG A 98 -6.23 -7.80 0.09
N ALA A 99 -7.03 -7.03 0.81
CA ALA A 99 -8.32 -6.56 0.32
C ALA A 99 -8.16 -5.65 -0.92
N ILE A 100 -7.16 -4.77 -0.90
CA ILE A 100 -6.84 -3.90 -2.05
C ILE A 100 -6.43 -4.75 -3.25
N PHE A 101 -5.53 -5.71 -3.05
CA PHE A 101 -5.11 -6.63 -4.11
C PHE A 101 -6.30 -7.38 -4.72
N ASP A 102 -7.17 -7.92 -3.88
CA ASP A 102 -8.34 -8.69 -4.35
C ASP A 102 -9.26 -7.81 -5.21
N ALA A 103 -9.47 -6.56 -4.83
CA ALA A 103 -10.28 -5.62 -5.61
C ALA A 103 -9.63 -5.29 -6.96
N ILE A 104 -8.32 -5.08 -6.99
CA ILE A 104 -7.57 -4.84 -8.22
C ILE A 104 -7.64 -6.06 -9.14
N ALA A 105 -7.43 -7.26 -8.59
CA ALA A 105 -7.47 -8.50 -9.34
C ALA A 105 -8.86 -8.78 -9.93
N ALA A 106 -9.91 -8.38 -9.21
CA ALA A 106 -11.29 -8.50 -9.68
C ALA A 106 -11.67 -7.43 -10.72
N GLY A 107 -10.82 -6.43 -10.94
CA GLY A 107 -11.13 -5.31 -11.82
C GLY A 107 -12.15 -4.33 -11.23
N ASP A 108 -12.39 -4.41 -9.92
CA ASP A 108 -13.34 -3.53 -9.22
C ASP A 108 -12.65 -2.22 -8.84
N ALA A 109 -12.62 -1.28 -9.79
CA ALA A 109 -11.89 -0.03 -9.66
C ALA A 109 -12.41 0.85 -8.52
N ASP A 110 -13.73 0.96 -8.37
CA ASP A 110 -14.33 1.77 -7.32
C ASP A 110 -14.01 1.22 -5.93
N ARG A 111 -14.10 -0.10 -5.78
CA ARG A 111 -13.75 -0.76 -4.52
C ARG A 111 -12.26 -0.64 -4.20
N ALA A 112 -11.41 -0.83 -5.21
CA ALA A 112 -9.96 -0.68 -5.05
C ALA A 112 -9.62 0.74 -4.57
N ALA A 113 -10.23 1.76 -5.16
CA ALA A 113 -10.04 3.16 -4.76
C ALA A 113 -10.50 3.41 -3.32
N ALA A 114 -11.70 2.94 -2.98
CA ALA A 114 -12.26 3.14 -1.64
C ALA A 114 -11.42 2.47 -0.55
N LEU A 115 -11.01 1.22 -0.77
CA LEU A 115 -10.16 0.48 0.17
C LEU A 115 -8.79 1.12 0.34
N THR A 116 -8.20 1.63 -0.74
CA THR A 116 -6.90 2.29 -0.69
C THR A 116 -6.99 3.62 0.05
N THR A 117 -8.03 4.41 -0.18
CA THR A 117 -8.25 5.66 0.54
C THR A 117 -8.41 5.41 2.03
N GLU A 118 -9.22 4.43 2.42
CA GLU A 118 -9.41 4.04 3.81
C GLU A 118 -8.10 3.60 4.45
N HIS A 119 -7.32 2.77 3.75
CA HIS A 119 -6.00 2.33 4.20
C HIS A 119 -5.08 3.52 4.47
N THR A 120 -5.04 4.49 3.57
CA THR A 120 -4.18 5.67 3.70
C THR A 120 -4.62 6.54 4.87
N ILE A 121 -5.93 6.68 5.11
CA ILE A 121 -6.47 7.40 6.27
C ILE A 121 -6.05 6.70 7.57
N HIS A 122 -6.13 5.37 7.64
CA HIS A 122 -5.68 4.61 8.80
C HIS A 122 -4.16 4.80 9.04
N ALA A 123 -3.37 4.82 7.97
CA ALA A 123 -1.93 5.04 8.06
C ALA A 123 -1.61 6.43 8.62
N LYS A 124 -2.31 7.45 8.14
CA LYS A 124 -2.18 8.83 8.64
C LYS A 124 -2.51 8.92 10.12
N LYS A 125 -3.64 8.34 10.52
CA LYS A 125 -4.07 8.31 11.92
C LYS A 125 -3.03 7.65 12.82
N SER A 126 -2.52 6.50 12.41
CA SER A 126 -1.48 5.77 13.14
C SER A 126 -0.20 6.60 13.29
N MET A 127 0.20 7.28 12.22
CA MET A 127 1.38 8.15 12.24
C MET A 127 1.20 9.32 13.22
N ILE A 128 0.05 9.98 13.19
CA ILE A 128 -0.24 11.12 14.09
C ILE A 128 -0.24 10.66 15.55
N GLU A 129 -0.86 9.53 15.86
CA GLU A 129 -0.88 8.97 17.21
C GLU A 129 0.54 8.70 17.74
N ARG A 130 1.43 8.18 16.89
CA ARG A 130 2.84 7.95 17.26
C ARG A 130 3.57 9.25 17.51
N MET A 131 3.38 10.26 16.67
CA MET A 131 4.00 11.57 16.85
C MET A 131 3.57 12.20 18.17
N ASN A 132 2.30 12.09 18.54
CA ASN A 132 1.76 12.62 19.80
C ASN A 132 2.27 11.85 21.02
N ASN A 133 2.49 10.54 20.90
CA ASN A 133 2.96 9.69 21.99
C ASN A 133 4.47 9.82 22.24
N HIS A 134 5.23 10.28 21.25
CA HIS A 134 6.69 10.42 21.33
C HIS A 134 7.16 11.88 21.30
N GLY A 135 6.23 12.80 21.17
CA GLY A 135 6.48 14.23 21.21
C GLY A 135 6.21 14.83 22.58
#